data_83e980bac406b6c50f84dde32d5f4adb
#
_entry.id   83e980bac406b6c50f84dde32d5f4adb
#
_cell.length_a   1.000
_cell.length_b   1.000
_cell.length_c   1.000
_cell.angle_alpha   90.00
_cell.angle_beta   90.00
_cell.angle_gamma   90.00
#
_symmetry.space_group_name_H-M   'P 1'
#
loop_
_entity.id
_entity.type
_entity.pdbx_description
1 polymer ?
#
loop_
_entity_poly.entity_id
_entity_poly.type
_entity_poly.pdbx_seq_one_letter_code
_entity_poly.pdbx_strand_id
1 'polypeptide(L)'
;MFIPGLGAVIRLQQYPATPAEDARTGLAGPLWGLGAAIVAAAIYFATRSPIWAAIAHFGAWVNLFNLLPVWQLDGGRAFQALTRNQRWIAVAALGAIWFASGEPLLVLLLIAAVARAFGQAPAAPDRGALSAYVALAMILALLSRLPVPGIG
;
A
#
# COMPACT_ATOMS: atom_id res chain seq x y z
N MET A 1 20.06 5.36 -11.35
CA MET A 1 20.66 4.58 -12.45
C MET A 1 19.63 3.59 -12.94
N PHE A 2 19.29 3.61 -14.22
CA PHE A 2 18.33 2.69 -14.82
C PHE A 2 19.11 1.54 -15.47
N ILE A 3 18.82 0.31 -15.09
CA ILE A 3 19.45 -0.86 -15.67
C ILE A 3 18.40 -1.61 -16.49
N PRO A 4 18.49 -1.63 -17.83
CA PRO A 4 17.53 -2.35 -18.67
C PRO A 4 17.44 -3.83 -18.25
N GLY A 5 16.22 -4.31 -17.98
CA GLY A 5 15.96 -5.69 -17.54
C GLY A 5 16.02 -5.93 -16.04
N LEU A 6 16.53 -5.02 -15.21
CA LEU A 6 16.61 -5.13 -13.76
C LEU A 6 15.83 -4.03 -13.00
N GLY A 7 15.16 -3.13 -13.73
CA GLY A 7 14.38 -2.04 -13.15
C GLY A 7 15.22 -0.81 -12.77
N ALA A 8 14.62 0.12 -12.07
CA ALA A 8 15.26 1.35 -11.61
C ALA A 8 15.90 1.14 -10.23
N VAL A 9 17.22 1.32 -10.17
CA VAL A 9 17.93 1.40 -8.88
C VAL A 9 17.99 2.87 -8.47
N ILE A 10 17.21 3.23 -7.45
CA ILE A 10 17.26 4.54 -6.82
C ILE A 10 18.34 4.50 -5.75
N ARG A 11 19.42 5.24 -5.97
CA ARG A 11 20.44 5.46 -4.95
C ARG A 11 19.96 6.63 -4.10
N LEU A 12 19.52 6.36 -2.88
CA LEU A 12 19.21 7.42 -1.92
C LEU A 12 20.52 8.14 -1.58
N GLN A 13 20.54 9.46 -1.73
CA GLN A 13 21.71 10.28 -1.36
C GLN A 13 21.91 10.32 0.16
N GLN A 14 20.86 10.07 0.92
CA GLN A 14 20.88 9.88 2.38
C GLN A 14 20.00 8.68 2.72
N TYR A 15 20.56 7.75 3.49
CA TYR A 15 19.76 6.66 4.06
C TYR A 15 18.88 7.21 5.18
N PRO A 16 17.63 6.73 5.32
CA PRO A 16 16.78 7.12 6.43
C PRO A 16 17.50 6.85 7.76
N ALA A 17 17.60 7.88 8.59
CA ALA A 17 18.28 7.78 9.87
C ALA A 17 17.40 7.10 10.95
N THR A 18 16.08 7.11 10.73
CA THR A 18 15.09 6.56 11.67
C THR A 18 14.06 5.66 10.97
N PRO A 19 13.46 4.69 11.69
CA PRO A 19 12.38 3.88 11.14
C PRO A 19 11.19 4.73 10.65
N ALA A 20 10.93 5.87 11.30
CA ALA A 20 9.86 6.78 10.91
C ALA A 20 10.13 7.45 9.54
N GLU A 21 11.37 7.87 9.28
CA GLU A 21 11.77 8.40 7.98
C GLU A 21 11.71 7.34 6.89
N ASP A 22 12.11 6.12 7.21
CA ASP A 22 12.03 4.98 6.30
C ASP A 22 10.58 4.65 5.94
N ALA A 23 9.68 4.67 6.91
CA ALA A 23 8.25 4.49 6.69
C ALA A 23 7.66 5.57 5.77
N ARG A 24 8.00 6.85 6.00
CA ARG A 24 7.53 7.95 5.14
C ARG A 24 8.03 7.80 3.71
N THR A 25 9.29 7.43 3.54
CA THR A 25 9.89 7.18 2.23
C THR A 25 9.21 5.99 1.54
N GLY A 26 8.96 4.89 2.27
CA GLY A 26 8.24 3.73 1.75
C GLY A 26 6.82 4.06 1.34
N LEU A 27 6.06 4.77 2.17
CA LEU A 27 4.65 5.10 1.88
C LEU A 27 4.49 6.17 0.78
N ALA A 28 5.55 6.91 0.43
CA ALA A 28 5.48 7.91 -0.63
C ALA A 28 5.09 7.31 -1.99
N GLY A 29 5.62 6.12 -2.35
CA GLY A 29 5.27 5.42 -3.58
C GLY A 29 3.76 5.12 -3.67
N PRO A 30 3.20 4.34 -2.74
CA PRO A 30 1.76 4.07 -2.68
C PRO A 30 0.89 5.33 -2.61
N LEU A 31 1.35 6.39 -1.95
CA LEU A 31 0.60 7.66 -1.86
C LEU A 31 0.50 8.34 -3.23
N TRP A 32 1.59 8.45 -3.97
CA TRP A 32 1.58 8.99 -5.33
C TRP A 32 0.80 8.10 -6.29
N GLY A 33 0.94 6.77 -6.15
CA GLY A 33 0.17 5.80 -6.92
C GLY A 33 -1.32 5.89 -6.66
N LEU A 34 -1.73 6.11 -5.39
CA LEU A 34 -3.12 6.40 -5.03
C LEU A 34 -3.61 7.69 -5.71
N GLY A 35 -2.81 8.76 -5.70
CA GLY A 35 -3.14 10.00 -6.40
C GLY A 35 -3.41 9.78 -7.88
N ALA A 36 -2.53 9.04 -8.55
CA ALA A 36 -2.70 8.68 -9.96
C ALA A 36 -3.96 7.83 -10.21
N ALA A 37 -4.24 6.85 -9.35
CA ALA A 37 -5.43 6.01 -9.46
C ALA A 37 -6.72 6.81 -9.24
N ILE A 38 -6.74 7.77 -8.31
CA ILE A 38 -7.89 8.68 -8.10
C ILE A 38 -8.12 9.55 -9.33
N VAL A 39 -7.07 10.13 -9.91
CA VAL A 39 -7.19 10.94 -11.14
C VAL A 39 -7.74 10.10 -12.27
N ALA A 40 -7.24 8.88 -12.48
CA ALA A 40 -7.76 7.97 -13.50
C ALA A 40 -9.24 7.62 -13.26
N ALA A 41 -9.64 7.36 -12.01
CA ALA A 41 -11.03 7.11 -11.65
C ALA A 41 -11.90 8.34 -11.94
N ALA A 42 -11.45 9.54 -11.61
CA ALA A 42 -12.18 10.78 -11.91
C ALA A 42 -12.39 10.97 -13.43
N ILE A 43 -11.37 10.72 -14.25
CA ILE A 43 -11.47 10.77 -15.72
C ILE A 43 -12.44 9.69 -16.21
N TYR A 44 -12.42 8.49 -15.65
CA TYR A 44 -13.40 7.46 -15.98
C TYR A 44 -14.83 7.91 -15.72
N PHE A 45 -15.11 8.50 -14.55
CA PHE A 45 -16.46 8.98 -14.23
C PHE A 45 -16.92 10.13 -15.15
N ALA A 46 -15.99 10.96 -15.62
CA ALA A 46 -16.27 12.04 -16.56
C ALA A 46 -16.47 11.56 -18.00
N THR A 47 -15.63 10.62 -18.47
CA THR A 47 -15.59 10.22 -19.90
C THR A 47 -16.29 8.90 -20.19
N ARG A 48 -16.53 8.08 -19.17
CA ARG A 48 -17.03 6.70 -19.27
C ARG A 48 -16.16 5.77 -20.12
N SER A 49 -14.94 6.18 -20.41
CA SER A 49 -14.00 5.37 -21.19
C SER A 49 -13.39 4.24 -20.36
N PRO A 50 -13.58 2.96 -20.79
CA PRO A 50 -13.12 1.78 -20.02
C PRO A 50 -11.63 1.75 -19.72
N ILE A 51 -10.81 2.38 -20.56
CA ILE A 51 -9.35 2.43 -20.36
C ILE A 51 -8.98 3.12 -19.04
N TRP A 52 -9.71 4.17 -18.65
CA TRP A 52 -9.45 4.88 -17.40
C TRP A 52 -9.90 4.10 -16.17
N ALA A 53 -10.97 3.30 -16.31
CA ALA A 53 -11.37 2.34 -15.26
C ALA A 53 -10.28 1.28 -15.06
N ALA A 54 -9.72 0.74 -16.15
CA ALA A 54 -8.64 -0.22 -16.09
C ALA A 54 -7.37 0.37 -15.44
N ILE A 55 -6.97 1.59 -15.83
CA ILE A 55 -5.82 2.28 -15.24
C ILE A 55 -6.03 2.50 -13.73
N ALA A 56 -7.22 2.96 -13.31
CA ALA A 56 -7.53 3.16 -11.90
C ALA A 56 -7.48 1.84 -11.11
N HIS A 57 -8.13 0.79 -11.62
CA HIS A 57 -8.19 -0.54 -11.02
C HIS A 57 -6.77 -1.14 -10.86
N PHE A 58 -6.02 -1.27 -11.96
CA PHE A 58 -4.68 -1.85 -11.93
C PHE A 58 -3.71 -0.99 -11.13
N GLY A 59 -3.77 0.34 -11.25
CA GLY A 59 -2.95 1.25 -10.47
C GLY A 59 -3.21 1.08 -8.96
N ALA A 60 -4.47 0.99 -8.55
CA ALA A 60 -4.82 0.73 -7.16
C ALA A 60 -4.34 -0.66 -6.70
N TRP A 61 -4.54 -1.70 -7.52
CA TRP A 61 -4.13 -3.06 -7.21
C TRP A 61 -2.61 -3.19 -7.04
N VAL A 62 -1.81 -2.61 -7.95
CA VAL A 62 -0.34 -2.61 -7.86
C VAL A 62 0.13 -1.88 -6.59
N ASN A 63 -0.48 -0.74 -6.26
CA ASN A 63 -0.11 0.00 -5.05
C ASN A 63 -0.55 -0.73 -3.77
N LEU A 64 -1.68 -1.42 -3.80
CA LEU A 64 -2.10 -2.29 -2.69
C LEU A 64 -1.12 -3.45 -2.51
N PHE A 65 -0.64 -4.04 -3.61
CA PHE A 65 0.42 -5.07 -3.58
C PHE A 65 1.71 -4.53 -2.95
N ASN A 66 2.10 -3.29 -3.26
CA ASN A 66 3.28 -2.66 -2.67
C ASN A 66 3.13 -2.40 -1.15
N LEU A 67 1.91 -2.40 -0.61
CA LEU A 67 1.68 -2.33 0.83
C LEU A 67 1.87 -3.66 1.56
N LEU A 68 2.19 -4.77 0.86
CA LEU A 68 2.55 -6.02 1.53
C LEU A 68 3.71 -5.75 2.52
N PRO A 69 3.57 -6.13 3.80
CA PRO A 69 4.59 -5.91 4.82
C PRO A 69 5.73 -6.93 4.70
N VAL A 70 6.24 -7.14 3.49
CA VAL A 70 7.35 -8.02 3.18
C VAL A 70 8.56 -7.22 2.74
N TRP A 71 9.69 -7.76 2.96
CA TRP A 71 11.07 -7.34 2.93
C TRP A 71 11.42 -6.03 2.19
N GLN A 72 11.20 -5.92 0.89
CA GLN A 72 11.65 -4.77 0.09
C GLN A 72 10.50 -3.91 -0.45
N LEU A 73 9.27 -4.30 -0.14
CA LEU A 73 8.11 -3.53 -0.53
C LEU A 73 7.88 -2.35 0.42
N ASP A 74 7.18 -1.36 -0.07
CA ASP A 74 6.90 -0.12 0.65
C ASP A 74 6.16 -0.37 1.97
N GLY A 75 5.23 -1.34 1.98
CA GLY A 75 4.55 -1.79 3.19
C GLY A 75 5.48 -2.40 4.23
N GLY A 76 6.55 -3.09 3.81
CA GLY A 76 7.56 -3.64 4.71
C GLY A 76 8.28 -2.55 5.49
N ARG A 77 8.66 -1.47 4.81
CA ARG A 77 9.31 -0.30 5.42
C ARG A 77 8.37 0.42 6.40
N ALA A 78 7.12 0.64 5.99
CA ALA A 78 6.11 1.23 6.87
C ALA A 78 5.85 0.37 8.12
N PHE A 79 5.74 -0.94 7.94
CA PHE A 79 5.44 -1.89 9.03
C PHE A 79 6.59 -2.01 10.04
N GLN A 80 7.85 -1.77 9.62
CA GLN A 80 9.00 -1.76 10.51
C GLN A 80 8.96 -0.62 11.53
N ALA A 81 8.34 0.52 11.21
CA ALA A 81 8.20 1.65 12.13
C ALA A 81 7.10 1.44 13.19
N LEU A 82 6.27 0.39 13.04
CA LEU A 82 5.16 0.12 13.95
C LEU A 82 5.61 -0.69 15.17
N THR A 83 5.19 -0.25 16.37
CA THR A 83 5.29 -1.06 17.58
C THR A 83 4.46 -2.33 17.47
N ARG A 84 4.74 -3.32 18.33
CA ARG A 84 3.98 -4.59 18.35
C ARG A 84 2.46 -4.36 18.45
N ASN A 85 2.04 -3.45 19.32
CA ASN A 85 0.61 -3.13 19.48
C ASN A 85 0.04 -2.50 18.20
N GLN A 86 0.77 -1.59 17.58
CA GLN A 86 0.36 -0.96 16.31
C GLN A 86 0.26 -1.97 15.16
N ARG A 87 1.14 -2.97 15.12
CA ARG A 87 1.05 -4.06 14.12
C ARG A 87 -0.23 -4.87 14.28
N TRP A 88 -0.63 -5.19 15.52
CA TRP A 88 -1.90 -5.86 15.76
C TRP A 88 -3.12 -4.99 15.44
N ILE A 89 -3.03 -3.68 15.68
CA ILE A 89 -4.07 -2.73 15.22
C ILE A 89 -4.14 -2.73 13.70
N ALA A 90 -3.01 -2.71 12.99
CA ALA A 90 -2.98 -2.80 11.54
C ALA A 90 -3.58 -4.12 11.02
N VAL A 91 -3.26 -5.26 11.66
CA VAL A 91 -3.87 -6.56 11.33
C VAL A 91 -5.38 -6.53 11.48
N ALA A 92 -5.88 -6.01 12.62
CA ALA A 92 -7.32 -5.90 12.85
C ALA A 92 -7.99 -4.97 11.82
N ALA A 93 -7.36 -3.84 11.49
CA ALA A 93 -7.86 -2.92 10.48
C ALA A 93 -7.89 -3.56 9.08
N LEU A 94 -6.81 -4.24 8.66
CA LEU A 94 -6.77 -4.97 7.38
C LEU A 94 -7.86 -6.06 7.31
N GLY A 95 -8.11 -6.77 8.42
CA GLY A 95 -9.19 -7.75 8.50
C GLY A 95 -10.56 -7.12 8.33
N ALA A 96 -10.81 -5.98 8.97
CA ALA A 96 -12.07 -5.24 8.82
C ALA A 96 -12.25 -4.72 7.39
N ILE A 97 -11.18 -4.18 6.76
CA ILE A 97 -11.19 -3.71 5.37
C ILE A 97 -11.48 -4.89 4.42
N TRP A 98 -10.83 -6.02 4.63
CA TRP A 98 -11.09 -7.23 3.84
C TRP A 98 -12.54 -7.70 3.95
N PHE A 99 -13.06 -7.77 5.15
CA PHE A 99 -14.44 -8.17 5.39
C PHE A 99 -15.45 -7.22 4.70
N ALA A 100 -15.17 -5.92 4.72
CA ALA A 100 -16.02 -4.91 4.10
C ALA A 100 -15.87 -4.84 2.57
N SER A 101 -14.66 -4.98 2.03
CA SER A 101 -14.38 -4.82 0.60
C SER A 101 -14.43 -6.13 -0.18
N GLY A 102 -14.11 -7.26 0.44
CA GLY A 102 -13.94 -8.54 -0.24
C GLY A 102 -12.73 -8.57 -1.20
N GLU A 103 -11.75 -7.66 -1.05
CA GLU A 103 -10.57 -7.60 -1.91
C GLU A 103 -9.62 -8.76 -1.60
N PRO A 104 -9.39 -9.71 -2.55
CA PRO A 104 -8.59 -10.91 -2.28
C PRO A 104 -7.14 -10.62 -1.88
N LEU A 105 -6.55 -9.54 -2.39
CA LEU A 105 -5.16 -9.18 -2.11
C LEU A 105 -4.95 -8.85 -0.63
N LEU A 106 -5.98 -8.37 0.07
CA LEU A 106 -5.92 -8.11 1.51
C LEU A 106 -5.67 -9.38 2.34
N VAL A 107 -6.02 -10.56 1.83
CA VAL A 107 -5.69 -11.84 2.49
C VAL A 107 -4.17 -12.03 2.55
N LEU A 108 -3.46 -11.72 1.46
CA LEU A 108 -2.00 -11.77 1.44
C LEU A 108 -1.39 -10.73 2.38
N LEU A 109 -1.95 -9.51 2.40
CA LEU A 109 -1.52 -8.47 3.35
C LEU A 109 -1.72 -8.93 4.79
N LEU A 110 -2.85 -9.55 5.11
CA LEU A 110 -3.14 -10.09 6.44
C LEU A 110 -2.15 -11.18 6.85
N ILE A 111 -1.92 -12.17 6.00
CA ILE A 111 -0.99 -13.26 6.29
C ILE A 111 0.42 -12.69 6.57
N ALA A 112 0.89 -11.80 5.71
CA ALA A 112 2.19 -11.16 5.87
C ALA A 112 2.24 -10.26 7.12
N ALA A 113 1.18 -9.49 7.41
CA ALA A 113 1.10 -8.63 8.59
C ALA A 113 1.10 -9.43 9.89
N VAL A 114 0.35 -10.54 9.95
CA VAL A 114 0.36 -11.45 11.10
C VAL A 114 1.75 -12.04 11.32
N ALA A 115 2.40 -12.53 10.27
CA ALA A 115 3.76 -13.08 10.37
C ALA A 115 4.75 -12.03 10.90
N ARG A 116 4.63 -10.78 10.43
CA ARG A 116 5.50 -9.67 10.85
C ARG A 116 5.16 -9.11 12.25
N ALA A 117 3.94 -9.32 12.72
CA ALA A 117 3.54 -8.86 14.06
C ALA A 117 4.31 -9.54 15.20
N PHE A 118 4.81 -10.75 14.97
CA PHE A 118 5.64 -11.49 15.94
C PHE A 118 7.11 -11.07 15.93
N GLY A 119 7.57 -10.33 14.92
CA GLY A 119 8.96 -9.91 14.79
C GLY A 119 9.36 -8.80 15.76
N GLN A 120 10.65 -8.45 15.73
CA GLN A 120 11.16 -7.31 16.48
C GLN A 120 10.46 -6.02 16.05
N ALA A 121 10.16 -5.16 17.02
CA ALA A 121 9.43 -3.92 16.82
C ALA A 121 10.06 -2.78 17.62
N PRO A 122 10.01 -1.52 17.14
CA PRO A 122 10.49 -0.36 17.88
C PRO A 122 9.64 -0.15 19.15
N ALA A 123 10.23 0.52 20.14
CA ALA A 123 9.55 0.86 21.38
C ALA A 123 8.64 2.10 21.25
N ALA A 124 9.04 3.05 20.40
CA ALA A 124 8.29 4.29 20.18
C ALA A 124 7.22 4.12 19.12
N PRO A 125 5.95 4.51 19.40
CA PRO A 125 4.86 4.40 18.45
C PRO A 125 4.94 5.49 17.37
N ASP A 126 4.72 5.12 16.10
CA ASP A 126 4.49 6.05 15.01
C ASP A 126 3.02 6.01 14.57
N ARG A 127 2.24 7.00 15.07
CA ARG A 127 0.82 7.11 14.74
C ARG A 127 0.61 7.54 13.28
N GLY A 128 1.53 8.33 12.74
CA GLY A 128 1.47 8.78 11.34
C GLY A 128 1.65 7.62 10.37
N ALA A 129 2.65 6.76 10.59
CA ALA A 129 2.88 5.57 9.77
C ALA A 129 1.69 4.61 9.85
N LEU A 130 1.13 4.35 11.04
CA LEU A 130 -0.03 3.48 11.20
C LEU A 130 -1.25 4.02 10.44
N SER A 131 -1.61 5.30 10.67
CA SER A 131 -2.79 5.89 10.04
C SER A 131 -2.66 5.97 8.52
N ALA A 132 -1.49 6.34 8.01
CA ALA A 132 -1.22 6.38 6.58
C ALA A 132 -1.30 4.97 5.94
N TYR A 133 -0.69 3.96 6.58
CA TYR A 133 -0.74 2.59 6.10
C TYR A 133 -2.17 2.05 5.99
N VAL A 134 -2.97 2.22 7.06
CA VAL A 134 -4.36 1.75 7.09
C VAL A 134 -5.24 2.53 6.10
N ALA A 135 -5.10 3.85 6.03
CA ALA A 135 -5.86 4.69 5.10
C ALA A 135 -5.54 4.32 3.64
N LEU A 136 -4.25 4.14 3.30
CA LEU A 136 -3.84 3.70 1.96
C LEU A 136 -4.42 2.34 1.62
N ALA A 137 -4.31 1.35 2.54
CA ALA A 137 -4.87 0.02 2.33
C ALA A 137 -6.38 0.07 2.07
N MET A 138 -7.12 0.87 2.84
CA MET A 138 -8.56 1.03 2.69
C MET A 138 -8.94 1.65 1.35
N ILE A 139 -8.34 2.79 0.99
CA ILE A 139 -8.72 3.51 -0.23
C ILE A 139 -8.29 2.73 -1.48
N LEU A 140 -7.09 2.13 -1.47
CA LEU A 140 -6.61 1.31 -2.58
C LEU A 140 -7.46 0.05 -2.75
N ALA A 141 -7.88 -0.61 -1.66
CA ALA A 141 -8.77 -1.76 -1.73
C ALA A 141 -10.15 -1.41 -2.29
N LEU A 142 -10.68 -0.23 -2.01
CA LEU A 142 -11.93 0.25 -2.60
C LEU A 142 -11.77 0.56 -4.10
N LEU A 143 -10.68 1.22 -4.47
CA LEU A 143 -10.40 1.55 -5.88
C LEU A 143 -10.08 0.31 -6.73
N SER A 144 -9.43 -0.71 -6.16
CA SER A 144 -9.19 -1.98 -6.86
C SER A 144 -10.47 -2.78 -7.13
N ARG A 145 -11.59 -2.41 -6.50
CA ARG A 145 -12.92 -2.99 -6.77
C ARG A 145 -13.70 -2.23 -7.86
N LEU A 146 -13.12 -1.18 -8.43
CA LEU A 146 -13.77 -0.43 -9.50
C LEU A 146 -14.06 -1.37 -10.69
N PRO A 147 -15.32 -1.53 -11.13
CA PRO A 147 -15.63 -2.40 -12.25
C PRO A 147 -15.03 -1.87 -13.54
N VAL A 148 -14.34 -2.73 -14.28
CA VAL A 148 -13.78 -2.39 -15.59
C VAL A 148 -14.75 -2.89 -16.65
N PRO A 149 -15.48 -2.01 -17.37
CA PRO A 149 -16.42 -2.42 -18.39
C PRO A 149 -15.72 -3.23 -19.49
N GLY A 150 -16.26 -4.43 -19.81
CA GLY A 150 -15.72 -5.32 -20.82
C GLY A 150 -14.68 -6.34 -20.30
N ILE A 151 -14.39 -6.35 -19.02
CA ILE A 151 -13.55 -7.36 -18.34
C ILE A 151 -14.37 -7.89 -17.16
N GLY A 152 -15.22 -8.86 -17.42
CA GLY A 152 -16.08 -9.48 -16.41
C GLY A 152 -16.89 -10.59 -17.02
#